data_e045688040e27073e9917ce7712af58f
#
_entry.id   e045688040e27073e9917ce7712af58f
#
_cell.length_a   1.000
_cell.length_b   1.000
_cell.length_c   1.000
_cell.angle_alpha   90.00
_cell.angle_beta   90.00
_cell.angle_gamma   90.00
#
_symmetry.space_group_name_H-M   'P 1'
#
loop_
_entity.id
_entity.type
_entity.pdbx_description
1 polymer ?
#
loop_
_entity_poly.entity_id
_entity_poly.type
_entity_poly.pdbx_seq_one_letter_code
_entity_poly.pdbx_strand_id
1 'polypeptide(L)'
;MSDVPEGIVEYAYDHISEWYLQWVESQNSPRERYARKLLEALPPSPSILELGCGPGVPILQLLLDQGARVVANDISRKQIEMAKARFPQAELVAGDMTALTFEPESFHGAISFYTLFHLPRSKLRDMLTKIHSWLKPNGVFVLNLAVVDEEEIHGEFFGYGMFWSSYDVDGNQALLREIGFDLLQVDVLQAGDGKLEEDDPDFGAEFMWVVARKKDSPTKRNVETMLGLGE
;
A
#
# COMPACT_ATOMS: atom_id res chain seq x y z
N MET A 1 -12.62 -6.38 23.12
CA MET A 1 -11.98 -5.71 21.96
C MET A 1 -10.49 -5.81 22.16
N SER A 2 -9.74 -6.00 21.10
CA SER A 2 -8.27 -6.02 21.18
C SER A 2 -7.77 -4.59 21.41
N ASP A 3 -6.83 -4.39 22.34
CA ASP A 3 -6.21 -3.08 22.58
C ASP A 3 -4.97 -2.88 21.70
N VAL A 4 -4.65 -3.86 20.82
CA VAL A 4 -3.53 -3.75 19.88
C VAL A 4 -4.00 -3.10 18.57
N PRO A 5 -3.17 -2.25 17.94
CA PRO A 5 -3.53 -1.50 16.74
C PRO A 5 -4.19 -2.32 15.63
N GLU A 6 -3.62 -3.47 15.29
CA GLU A 6 -4.16 -4.33 14.25
C GLU A 6 -5.57 -4.84 14.57
N GLY A 7 -5.83 -5.17 15.84
CA GLY A 7 -7.16 -5.62 16.26
C GLY A 7 -8.20 -4.50 16.27
N ILE A 8 -7.80 -3.26 16.52
CA ILE A 8 -8.65 -2.08 16.41
C ILE A 8 -9.05 -1.88 14.94
N VAL A 9 -8.08 -1.92 14.04
CA VAL A 9 -8.26 -1.73 12.60
C VAL A 9 -9.13 -2.85 12.00
N GLU A 10 -8.83 -4.12 12.30
CA GLU A 10 -9.62 -5.27 11.85
C GLU A 10 -11.09 -5.12 12.27
N TYR A 11 -11.31 -4.84 13.56
CA TYR A 11 -12.65 -4.69 14.11
C TYR A 11 -13.43 -3.57 13.41
N ALA A 12 -12.82 -2.40 13.21
CA ALA A 12 -13.47 -1.28 12.57
C ALA A 12 -13.86 -1.62 11.11
N TYR A 13 -12.92 -2.09 10.29
CA TYR A 13 -13.19 -2.41 8.89
C TYR A 13 -14.16 -3.58 8.69
N ASP A 14 -14.20 -4.54 9.59
CA ASP A 14 -15.23 -5.59 9.57
C ASP A 14 -16.65 -5.02 9.75
N HIS A 15 -16.80 -3.98 10.61
CA HIS A 15 -18.10 -3.42 10.92
C HIS A 15 -18.59 -2.37 9.89
N ILE A 16 -17.66 -1.64 9.26
CA ILE A 16 -18.00 -0.61 8.27
C ILE A 16 -17.98 -1.11 6.83
N SER A 17 -17.70 -2.38 6.58
CA SER A 17 -17.35 -2.92 5.26
C SER A 17 -18.33 -2.56 4.13
N GLU A 18 -19.65 -2.67 4.35
CA GLU A 18 -20.67 -2.36 3.34
C GLU A 18 -20.76 -0.86 3.07
N TRP A 19 -20.65 -0.06 4.12
CA TRP A 19 -20.69 1.39 4.03
C TRP A 19 -19.41 1.94 3.41
N TYR A 20 -18.26 1.37 3.80
CA TYR A 20 -16.95 1.70 3.21
C TYR A 20 -16.92 1.46 1.70
N LEU A 21 -17.56 0.38 1.22
CA LEU A 21 -17.67 0.11 -0.21
C LEU A 21 -18.39 1.26 -0.93
N GLN A 22 -19.55 1.68 -0.44
CA GLN A 22 -20.32 2.76 -1.05
C GLN A 22 -19.52 4.07 -1.05
N TRP A 23 -18.84 4.36 0.05
CA TRP A 23 -18.02 5.54 0.18
C TRP A 23 -16.83 5.52 -0.79
N VAL A 24 -16.08 4.42 -0.88
CA VAL A 24 -14.91 4.33 -1.77
C VAL A 24 -15.27 4.40 -3.24
N GLU A 25 -16.45 3.88 -3.63
CA GLU A 25 -16.96 3.99 -5.00
C GLU A 25 -17.38 5.42 -5.36
N SER A 26 -17.79 6.23 -4.37
CA SER A 26 -18.16 7.63 -4.58
C SER A 26 -16.98 8.60 -4.61
N GLN A 27 -15.81 8.17 -4.13
CA GLN A 27 -14.66 9.05 -3.94
C GLN A 27 -13.94 9.40 -5.24
N ASN A 28 -13.67 10.69 -5.43
CA ASN A 28 -12.70 11.16 -6.42
C ASN A 28 -11.28 11.08 -5.82
N SER A 29 -10.71 9.89 -5.83
CA SER A 29 -9.41 9.61 -5.19
C SER A 29 -8.28 9.52 -6.23
N PRO A 30 -7.06 9.93 -5.89
CA PRO A 30 -5.88 9.72 -6.74
C PRO A 30 -5.51 8.25 -7.00
N ARG A 31 -6.16 7.28 -6.31
CA ARG A 31 -5.84 5.84 -6.36
C ARG A 31 -5.64 5.32 -7.78
N GLU A 32 -6.63 5.50 -8.67
CA GLU A 32 -6.54 4.99 -10.04
C GLU A 32 -5.43 5.65 -10.84
N ARG A 33 -5.24 6.97 -10.69
CA ARG A 33 -4.16 7.69 -11.36
C ARG A 33 -2.80 7.12 -11.00
N TYR A 34 -2.57 6.79 -9.73
CA TYR A 34 -1.32 6.21 -9.27
C TYR A 34 -1.19 4.72 -9.61
N ALA A 35 -2.28 3.96 -9.59
CA ALA A 35 -2.28 2.57 -10.06
C ALA A 35 -1.93 2.46 -11.55
N ARG A 36 -2.39 3.41 -12.39
CA ARG A 36 -2.01 3.47 -13.81
C ARG A 36 -0.52 3.75 -13.98
N LYS A 37 0.10 4.62 -13.16
CA LYS A 37 1.56 4.83 -13.16
C LYS A 37 2.34 3.56 -12.84
N LEU A 38 1.83 2.74 -11.90
CA LEU A 38 2.40 1.42 -11.65
C LEU A 38 2.35 0.56 -12.92
N LEU A 39 1.19 0.41 -13.54
CA LEU A 39 1.00 -0.43 -14.72
C LEU A 39 1.84 0.02 -15.92
N GLU A 40 1.96 1.33 -16.15
CA GLU A 40 2.80 1.91 -17.21
C GLU A 40 4.29 1.59 -17.04
N ALA A 41 4.74 1.40 -15.79
CA ALA A 41 6.13 1.08 -15.48
C ALA A 41 6.45 -0.42 -15.51
N LEU A 42 5.45 -1.29 -15.66
CA LEU A 42 5.59 -2.74 -15.55
C LEU A 42 5.47 -3.43 -16.92
N PRO A 43 6.03 -4.67 -17.06
CA PRO A 43 5.86 -5.46 -18.27
C PRO A 43 4.40 -5.91 -18.45
N PRO A 44 4.01 -6.38 -19.64
CA PRO A 44 2.69 -6.98 -19.85
C PRO A 44 2.42 -8.15 -18.91
N SER A 45 1.17 -8.27 -18.41
CA SER A 45 0.71 -9.32 -17.49
C SER A 45 1.59 -9.45 -16.23
N PRO A 46 1.83 -8.34 -15.50
CA PRO A 46 2.72 -8.33 -14.34
C PRO A 46 2.14 -9.13 -13.16
N SER A 47 3.01 -9.63 -12.27
CA SER A 47 2.61 -10.05 -10.92
C SER A 47 2.65 -8.85 -9.98
N ILE A 48 1.55 -8.58 -9.29
CA ILE A 48 1.39 -7.43 -8.41
C ILE A 48 0.90 -7.88 -7.04
N LEU A 49 1.47 -7.31 -5.98
CA LEU A 49 1.00 -7.44 -4.61
C LEU A 49 0.19 -6.19 -4.25
N GLU A 50 -1.07 -6.37 -3.83
CA GLU A 50 -1.90 -5.29 -3.29
C GLU A 50 -2.11 -5.50 -1.80
N LEU A 51 -1.73 -4.51 -0.98
CA LEU A 51 -1.86 -4.53 0.48
C LEU A 51 -2.96 -3.55 0.89
N GLY A 52 -3.96 -4.04 1.63
CA GLY A 52 -5.15 -3.29 1.98
C GLY A 52 -6.08 -3.12 0.79
N CYS A 53 -6.45 -4.24 0.16
CA CYS A 53 -7.29 -4.19 -1.06
C CYS A 53 -8.75 -3.80 -0.80
N GLY A 54 -9.19 -3.81 0.47
CA GLY A 54 -10.58 -3.56 0.81
C GLY A 54 -11.54 -4.50 0.08
N PRO A 55 -12.67 -4.00 -0.42
CA PRO A 55 -13.67 -4.80 -1.16
C PRO A 55 -13.25 -5.07 -2.62
N GLY A 56 -12.00 -4.72 -3.01
CA GLY A 56 -11.42 -4.94 -4.32
C GLY A 56 -11.69 -3.83 -5.34
N VAL A 57 -12.33 -2.74 -4.93
CA VAL A 57 -12.60 -1.59 -5.80
C VAL A 57 -12.00 -0.31 -5.22
N PRO A 58 -11.50 0.58 -6.08
CA PRO A 58 -11.37 0.47 -7.54
C PRO A 58 -10.10 -0.26 -8.01
N ILE A 59 -9.15 -0.58 -7.11
CA ILE A 59 -7.78 -0.89 -7.51
C ILE A 59 -7.62 -2.33 -7.98
N LEU A 60 -8.01 -3.34 -7.18
CA LEU A 60 -7.93 -4.74 -7.61
C LEU A 60 -8.66 -4.95 -8.95
N GLN A 61 -9.85 -4.36 -9.11
CA GLN A 61 -10.58 -4.39 -10.37
C GLN A 61 -9.72 -3.84 -11.52
N LEU A 62 -9.18 -2.63 -11.36
CA LEU A 62 -8.36 -2.00 -12.39
C LEU A 62 -7.15 -2.86 -12.77
N LEU A 63 -6.44 -3.42 -11.78
CA LEU A 63 -5.28 -4.26 -12.03
C LEU A 63 -5.63 -5.53 -12.81
N LEU A 64 -6.73 -6.19 -12.43
CA LEU A 64 -7.22 -7.39 -13.11
C LEU A 64 -7.70 -7.09 -14.54
N ASP A 65 -8.42 -5.99 -14.74
CA ASP A 65 -8.91 -5.55 -16.08
C ASP A 65 -7.74 -5.23 -17.03
N GLN A 66 -6.58 -4.84 -16.47
CA GLN A 66 -5.35 -4.61 -17.24
C GLN A 66 -4.48 -5.88 -17.38
N GLY A 67 -5.01 -7.05 -17.00
CA GLY A 67 -4.36 -8.34 -17.22
C GLY A 67 -3.24 -8.67 -16.23
N ALA A 68 -3.17 -7.98 -15.08
CA ALA A 68 -2.23 -8.31 -14.01
C ALA A 68 -2.65 -9.61 -13.28
N ARG A 69 -1.66 -10.34 -12.78
CA ARG A 69 -1.87 -11.40 -11.78
C ARG A 69 -1.69 -10.78 -10.40
N VAL A 70 -2.74 -10.77 -9.61
CA VAL A 70 -2.74 -10.05 -8.35
C VAL A 70 -2.88 -11.02 -7.18
N VAL A 71 -1.98 -10.87 -6.20
CA VAL A 71 -2.17 -11.34 -4.83
C VAL A 71 -2.60 -10.12 -4.02
N ALA A 72 -3.77 -10.17 -3.40
CA ALA A 72 -4.31 -9.06 -2.65
C ALA A 72 -4.60 -9.47 -1.19
N ASN A 73 -4.26 -8.59 -0.25
CA ASN A 73 -4.42 -8.82 1.18
C ASN A 73 -5.25 -7.70 1.81
N ASP A 74 -6.05 -8.08 2.79
CA ASP A 74 -6.69 -7.14 3.72
C ASP A 74 -6.81 -7.77 5.10
N ILE A 75 -6.71 -6.95 6.14
CA ILE A 75 -6.85 -7.43 7.53
C ILE A 75 -8.30 -7.84 7.83
N SER A 76 -9.28 -7.15 7.23
CA SER A 76 -10.71 -7.43 7.38
C SER A 76 -11.13 -8.66 6.58
N ARG A 77 -11.64 -9.67 7.27
CA ARG A 77 -12.23 -10.86 6.63
C ARG A 77 -13.44 -10.52 5.79
N LYS A 78 -14.26 -9.58 6.25
CA LYS A 78 -15.44 -9.11 5.52
C LYS A 78 -15.07 -8.43 4.21
N GLN A 79 -14.05 -7.59 4.21
CA GLN A 79 -13.54 -6.97 2.98
C GLN A 79 -13.08 -8.04 1.98
N ILE A 80 -12.33 -9.05 2.44
CA ILE A 80 -11.87 -10.15 1.59
C ILE A 80 -13.05 -10.99 1.06
N GLU A 81 -14.08 -11.27 1.86
CA GLU A 81 -15.28 -11.96 1.40
C GLU A 81 -16.00 -11.18 0.28
N MET A 82 -16.10 -9.85 0.43
CA MET A 82 -16.68 -8.98 -0.58
C MET A 82 -15.83 -8.93 -1.86
N ALA A 83 -14.51 -8.83 -1.72
CA ALA A 83 -13.57 -8.88 -2.85
C ALA A 83 -13.66 -10.23 -3.59
N LYS A 84 -13.74 -11.34 -2.86
CA LYS A 84 -13.84 -12.70 -3.43
C LYS A 84 -15.13 -12.93 -4.21
N ALA A 85 -16.22 -12.36 -3.73
CA ALA A 85 -17.51 -12.44 -4.43
C ALA A 85 -17.47 -11.71 -5.78
N ARG A 86 -16.70 -10.62 -5.89
CA ARG A 86 -16.55 -9.80 -7.10
C ARG A 86 -15.47 -10.33 -8.04
N PHE A 87 -14.34 -10.78 -7.48
CA PHE A 87 -13.12 -11.13 -8.21
C PHE A 87 -12.62 -12.52 -7.83
N PRO A 88 -13.41 -13.60 -8.11
CA PRO A 88 -13.05 -14.98 -7.72
C PRO A 88 -11.74 -15.49 -8.36
N GLN A 89 -11.25 -14.82 -9.41
CA GLN A 89 -9.99 -15.14 -10.09
C GLN A 89 -8.75 -14.56 -9.40
N ALA A 90 -8.92 -13.63 -8.43
CA ALA A 90 -7.79 -13.07 -7.68
C ALA A 90 -7.37 -14.01 -6.55
N GLU A 91 -6.07 -14.01 -6.24
CA GLU A 91 -5.55 -14.64 -5.03
C GLU A 91 -5.73 -13.68 -3.85
N LEU A 92 -6.63 -14.02 -2.92
CA LEU A 92 -7.06 -13.17 -1.83
C LEU A 92 -6.65 -13.76 -0.48
N VAL A 93 -5.97 -12.96 0.35
CA VAL A 93 -5.42 -13.36 1.65
C VAL A 93 -5.99 -12.47 2.75
N ALA A 94 -6.79 -13.05 3.65
CA ALA A 94 -7.29 -12.34 4.84
C ALA A 94 -6.26 -12.40 5.97
N GLY A 95 -6.03 -11.28 6.65
CA GLY A 95 -5.21 -11.17 7.86
C GLY A 95 -4.16 -10.08 7.82
N ASP A 96 -3.41 -9.99 8.93
CA ASP A 96 -2.36 -8.99 9.12
C ASP A 96 -1.26 -9.11 8.06
N MET A 97 -1.02 -8.04 7.31
CA MET A 97 0.02 -7.99 6.29
C MET A 97 1.42 -8.25 6.83
N THR A 98 1.67 -7.96 8.11
CA THR A 98 2.97 -8.21 8.74
C THR A 98 3.30 -9.69 8.90
N ALA A 99 2.28 -10.57 8.85
CA ALA A 99 2.45 -12.02 8.89
C ALA A 99 2.70 -12.64 7.50
N LEU A 100 2.50 -11.87 6.42
CA LEU A 100 2.74 -12.37 5.07
C LEU A 100 4.20 -12.74 4.84
N THR A 101 4.39 -13.80 4.06
CA THR A 101 5.71 -14.25 3.61
C THR A 101 5.62 -14.67 2.15
N PHE A 102 6.52 -14.12 1.33
CA PHE A 102 6.68 -14.49 -0.07
C PHE A 102 8.16 -14.72 -0.36
N GLU A 103 8.45 -15.49 -1.39
CA GLU A 103 9.81 -15.63 -1.89
C GLU A 103 10.34 -14.27 -2.36
N PRO A 104 11.62 -13.97 -2.16
CA PRO A 104 12.22 -12.77 -2.70
C PRO A 104 11.99 -12.67 -4.21
N GLU A 105 11.82 -11.43 -4.71
CA GLU A 105 11.69 -11.14 -6.14
C GLU A 105 10.48 -11.81 -6.82
N SER A 106 9.37 -12.01 -6.07
CA SER A 106 8.15 -12.63 -6.59
C SER A 106 7.31 -11.66 -7.43
N PHE A 107 7.34 -10.36 -7.12
CA PHE A 107 6.44 -9.39 -7.71
C PHE A 107 7.16 -8.37 -8.60
N HIS A 108 6.54 -8.02 -9.73
CA HIS A 108 6.99 -6.92 -10.57
C HIS A 108 6.63 -5.57 -9.97
N GLY A 109 5.51 -5.51 -9.24
CA GLY A 109 5.05 -4.31 -8.56
C GLY A 109 4.33 -4.61 -7.27
N ALA A 110 4.23 -3.59 -6.43
CA ALA A 110 3.38 -3.59 -5.25
C ALA A 110 2.59 -2.29 -5.19
N ILE A 111 1.42 -2.33 -4.55
CA ILE A 111 0.56 -1.18 -4.34
C ILE A 111 -0.04 -1.25 -2.94
N SER A 112 -0.12 -0.09 -2.26
CA SER A 112 -0.75 0.02 -0.94
C SER A 112 -1.32 1.42 -0.75
N PHE A 113 -2.64 1.53 -0.71
CA PHE A 113 -3.31 2.81 -0.53
C PHE A 113 -4.16 2.82 0.74
N TYR A 114 -4.01 3.88 1.54
CA TYR A 114 -4.74 4.12 2.78
C TYR A 114 -4.62 2.98 3.80
N THR A 115 -3.44 2.35 3.86
CA THR A 115 -3.26 1.11 4.62
C THR A 115 -2.04 1.13 5.54
N LEU A 116 -0.86 1.51 5.03
CA LEU A 116 0.40 1.39 5.78
C LEU A 116 0.46 2.26 7.03
N PHE A 117 -0.26 3.35 7.06
CA PHE A 117 -0.35 4.22 8.23
C PHE A 117 -1.28 3.66 9.35
N HIS A 118 -1.90 2.48 9.14
CA HIS A 118 -2.53 1.71 10.22
C HIS A 118 -1.54 0.80 10.96
N LEU A 119 -0.30 0.71 10.48
CA LEU A 119 0.77 0.01 11.20
C LEU A 119 1.42 0.94 12.22
N PRO A 120 1.75 0.45 13.43
CA PRO A 120 2.66 1.18 14.30
C PRO A 120 4.01 1.46 13.62
N ARG A 121 4.64 2.60 13.90
CA ARG A 121 5.97 2.95 13.36
C ARG A 121 7.01 1.86 13.54
N SER A 122 6.96 1.15 14.68
CA SER A 122 7.84 0.02 14.99
C SER A 122 7.74 -1.13 13.98
N LYS A 123 6.57 -1.30 13.34
CA LYS A 123 6.33 -2.34 12.32
C LYS A 123 6.47 -1.84 10.90
N LEU A 124 6.33 -0.53 10.68
CA LEU A 124 6.33 0.05 9.32
C LEU A 124 7.65 -0.20 8.58
N ARG A 125 8.80 0.01 9.25
CA ARG A 125 10.13 -0.24 8.65
C ARG A 125 10.29 -1.69 8.20
N ASP A 126 9.93 -2.64 9.05
CA ASP A 126 10.06 -4.07 8.75
C ASP A 126 9.12 -4.47 7.61
N MET A 127 7.90 -3.92 7.58
CA MET A 127 6.96 -4.18 6.50
C MET A 127 7.46 -3.65 5.16
N LEU A 128 7.94 -2.40 5.12
CA LEU A 128 8.52 -1.81 3.90
C LEU A 128 9.78 -2.58 3.43
N THR A 129 10.58 -3.11 4.37
CA THR A 129 11.74 -3.96 4.05
C THR A 129 11.29 -5.29 3.43
N LYS A 130 10.24 -5.91 3.94
CA LYS A 130 9.63 -7.11 3.35
C LYS A 130 9.14 -6.82 1.92
N ILE A 131 8.38 -5.75 1.71
CA ILE A 131 7.91 -5.35 0.38
C ILE A 131 9.09 -5.17 -0.58
N HIS A 132 10.13 -4.46 -0.14
CA HIS A 132 11.35 -4.29 -0.93
C HIS A 132 11.98 -5.63 -1.32
N SER A 133 12.06 -6.60 -0.39
CA SER A 133 12.62 -7.92 -0.67
C SER A 133 11.79 -8.72 -1.68
N TRP A 134 10.47 -8.62 -1.60
CA TRP A 134 9.53 -9.33 -2.49
C TRP A 134 9.47 -8.77 -3.90
N LEU A 135 9.85 -7.51 -4.09
CA LEU A 135 9.93 -6.89 -5.40
C LEU A 135 11.14 -7.43 -6.19
N LYS A 136 10.93 -7.68 -7.47
CA LYS A 136 11.98 -7.97 -8.43
C LYS A 136 12.94 -6.79 -8.56
N PRO A 137 14.18 -7.00 -9.07
CA PRO A 137 15.05 -5.89 -9.47
C PRO A 137 14.30 -4.91 -10.38
N ASN A 138 14.43 -3.60 -10.14
CA ASN A 138 13.65 -2.54 -10.80
C ASN A 138 12.13 -2.60 -10.59
N GLY A 139 11.64 -3.45 -9.70
CA GLY A 139 10.22 -3.51 -9.33
C GLY A 139 9.74 -2.18 -8.75
N VAL A 140 8.48 -1.85 -9.02
CA VAL A 140 7.90 -0.56 -8.65
C VAL A 140 6.92 -0.72 -7.50
N PHE A 141 7.01 0.16 -6.51
CA PHE A 141 6.07 0.26 -5.40
C PHE A 141 5.34 1.60 -5.44
N VAL A 142 4.03 1.55 -5.46
CA VAL A 142 3.17 2.74 -5.40
C VAL A 142 2.36 2.71 -4.12
N LEU A 143 2.44 3.81 -3.36
CA LEU A 143 1.82 3.88 -2.04
C LEU A 143 1.38 5.28 -1.70
N ASN A 144 0.54 5.42 -0.67
CA ASN A 144 0.39 6.68 0.04
C ASN A 144 0.62 6.49 1.54
N LEU A 145 1.06 7.55 2.19
CA LEU A 145 1.27 7.66 3.63
C LEU A 145 0.64 8.95 4.15
N ALA A 146 0.25 8.97 5.42
CA ALA A 146 -0.11 10.21 6.08
C ALA A 146 1.14 11.11 6.24
N VAL A 147 0.93 12.40 6.51
CA VAL A 147 2.00 13.41 6.55
C VAL A 147 2.20 14.03 7.95
N VAL A 148 1.53 13.48 8.94
CA VAL A 148 1.59 13.94 10.33
C VAL A 148 2.63 13.15 11.09
N ASP A 149 3.59 13.83 11.75
CA ASP A 149 4.63 13.18 12.55
C ASP A 149 4.11 12.79 13.95
N GLU A 150 3.31 11.72 13.99
CA GLU A 150 2.73 11.17 15.20
C GLU A 150 2.91 9.66 15.27
N GLU A 151 3.42 9.18 16.41
CA GLU A 151 3.70 7.76 16.63
C GLU A 151 2.43 6.94 16.81
N GLU A 152 1.41 7.53 17.47
CA GLU A 152 0.11 6.93 17.73
C GLU A 152 -0.98 7.98 17.61
N ILE A 153 -1.93 7.76 16.74
CA ILE A 153 -3.14 8.56 16.60
C ILE A 153 -4.32 7.65 16.86
N HIS A 154 -5.12 7.98 17.86
CA HIS A 154 -6.38 7.30 18.15
C HIS A 154 -7.54 8.25 17.86
N GLY A 155 -8.51 7.79 17.09
CA GLY A 155 -9.67 8.58 16.72
C GLY A 155 -10.82 7.69 16.30
N GLU A 156 -11.78 8.25 15.60
CA GLU A 156 -12.93 7.53 15.08
C GLU A 156 -12.96 7.61 13.55
N PHE A 157 -13.34 6.52 12.92
CA PHE A 157 -13.62 6.43 11.50
C PHE A 157 -14.97 5.74 11.30
N PHE A 158 -15.96 6.47 10.80
CA PHE A 158 -17.34 6.01 10.68
C PHE A 158 -17.95 5.49 11.98
N GLY A 159 -17.66 6.16 13.11
CA GLY A 159 -18.18 5.82 14.42
C GLY A 159 -17.51 4.62 15.11
N TYR A 160 -16.42 4.12 14.54
CA TYR A 160 -15.60 3.07 15.14
C TYR A 160 -14.21 3.58 15.47
N GLY A 161 -13.69 3.16 16.63
CA GLY A 161 -12.31 3.48 17.02
C GLY A 161 -11.31 3.02 15.96
N MET A 162 -10.34 3.87 15.66
CA MET A 162 -9.33 3.60 14.64
C MET A 162 -7.95 4.02 15.14
N PHE A 163 -6.93 3.33 14.64
CA PHE A 163 -5.52 3.61 14.89
C PHE A 163 -4.83 4.04 13.61
N TRP A 164 -4.00 5.09 13.74
CA TRP A 164 -3.07 5.52 12.71
C TRP A 164 -1.71 5.85 13.31
N SER A 165 -0.67 5.82 12.49
CA SER A 165 0.64 6.35 12.80
C SER A 165 1.34 6.82 11.52
N SER A 166 2.19 7.81 11.60
CA SER A 166 2.98 8.26 10.45
C SER A 166 4.20 9.06 10.88
N TYR A 167 5.18 9.16 9.99
CA TYR A 167 6.18 10.22 9.99
C TYR A 167 5.66 11.40 9.16
N ASP A 168 6.30 12.56 9.27
CA ASP A 168 6.11 13.63 8.31
C ASP A 168 6.63 13.26 6.91
N VAL A 169 6.49 14.19 5.97
CA VAL A 169 6.91 13.98 4.57
C VAL A 169 8.39 13.64 4.46
N ASP A 170 9.25 14.33 5.20
CA ASP A 170 10.69 14.13 5.15
C ASP A 170 11.11 12.81 5.79
N GLY A 171 10.53 12.47 6.94
CA GLY A 171 10.75 11.19 7.63
C GLY A 171 10.31 9.99 6.80
N ASN A 172 9.13 10.06 6.19
CA ASN A 172 8.64 9.03 5.29
C ASN A 172 9.55 8.84 4.07
N GLN A 173 10.01 9.93 3.44
CA GLN A 173 10.95 9.86 2.32
C GLN A 173 12.31 9.30 2.73
N ALA A 174 12.84 9.73 3.90
CA ALA A 174 14.09 9.22 4.44
C ALA A 174 14.01 7.71 4.67
N LEU A 175 12.94 7.24 5.30
CA LEU A 175 12.70 5.82 5.57
C LEU A 175 12.70 4.98 4.27
N LEU A 176 11.98 5.42 3.25
CA LEU A 176 11.92 4.72 1.96
C LEU A 176 13.30 4.65 1.29
N ARG A 177 14.06 5.76 1.31
CA ARG A 177 15.41 5.80 0.73
C ARG A 177 16.41 4.91 1.48
N GLU A 178 16.35 4.88 2.81
CA GLU A 178 17.20 4.03 3.66
C GLU A 178 16.97 2.54 3.41
N ILE A 179 15.72 2.14 3.13
CA ILE A 179 15.37 0.76 2.77
C ILE A 179 15.93 0.36 1.40
N GLY A 180 16.18 1.34 0.51
CA GLY A 180 16.75 1.08 -0.81
C GLY A 180 15.83 1.41 -1.98
N PHE A 181 14.78 2.21 -1.75
CA PHE A 181 13.96 2.72 -2.83
C PHE A 181 14.51 4.01 -3.45
N ASP A 182 14.44 4.11 -4.78
CA ASP A 182 14.52 5.37 -5.51
C ASP A 182 13.12 5.96 -5.63
N LEU A 183 12.93 7.18 -5.13
CA LEU A 183 11.64 7.88 -5.22
C LEU A 183 11.55 8.58 -6.59
N LEU A 184 10.75 8.02 -7.47
CA LEU A 184 10.56 8.54 -8.83
C LEU A 184 9.61 9.74 -8.87
N GLN A 185 8.62 9.71 -7.98
CA GLN A 185 7.64 10.78 -7.81
C GLN A 185 7.20 10.84 -6.35
N VAL A 186 7.06 12.04 -5.83
CA VAL A 186 6.48 12.32 -4.51
C VAL A 186 5.59 13.53 -4.63
N ASP A 187 4.31 13.37 -4.31
CA ASP A 187 3.33 14.46 -4.28
C ASP A 187 2.63 14.46 -2.91
N VAL A 188 2.35 15.63 -2.39
CA VAL A 188 1.45 15.79 -1.23
C VAL A 188 0.13 16.33 -1.75
N LEU A 189 -0.93 15.57 -1.55
CA LEU A 189 -2.25 15.87 -2.09
C LEU A 189 -3.29 15.84 -0.97
N GLN A 190 -4.22 16.79 -1.01
CA GLN A 190 -5.41 16.73 -0.18
C GLN A 190 -6.32 15.57 -0.60
N ALA A 191 -6.98 14.95 0.36
CA ALA A 191 -7.99 13.94 0.11
C ALA A 191 -9.08 14.49 -0.83
N GLY A 192 -9.60 13.64 -1.72
CA GLY A 192 -10.61 14.04 -2.70
C GLY A 192 -10.17 15.16 -3.63
N ASP A 193 -8.86 15.37 -3.86
CA ASP A 193 -8.31 16.52 -4.59
C ASP A 193 -8.78 17.88 -4.01
N GLY A 194 -9.01 17.94 -2.68
CA GLY A 194 -9.47 19.12 -1.97
C GLY A 194 -10.94 19.48 -2.21
N LYS A 195 -11.76 18.54 -2.65
CA LYS A 195 -13.18 18.76 -3.00
C LYS A 195 -14.17 18.02 -2.10
N LEU A 196 -13.67 17.48 -0.97
CA LEU A 196 -14.53 16.82 0.00
C LEU A 196 -15.39 17.83 0.75
N GLU A 197 -16.59 17.43 1.12
CA GLU A 197 -17.46 18.22 1.99
C GLU A 197 -17.03 18.06 3.47
N GLU A 198 -17.42 18.99 4.34
CA GLU A 198 -16.99 19.02 5.75
C GLU A 198 -17.41 17.79 6.56
N ASP A 199 -18.41 17.04 6.11
CA ASP A 199 -18.87 15.81 6.75
C ASP A 199 -18.17 14.53 6.24
N ASP A 200 -17.29 14.66 5.24
CA ASP A 200 -16.45 13.53 4.80
C ASP A 200 -15.36 13.24 5.83
N PRO A 201 -15.16 11.97 6.22
CA PRO A 201 -14.16 11.61 7.23
C PRO A 201 -12.72 11.95 6.85
N ASP A 202 -12.42 12.09 5.58
CA ASP A 202 -11.10 12.50 5.07
C ASP A 202 -11.01 14.03 4.81
N PHE A 203 -12.04 14.81 5.18
CA PHE A 203 -12.04 16.25 4.96
C PHE A 203 -10.80 16.92 5.58
N GLY A 204 -10.08 17.68 4.77
CA GLY A 204 -8.87 18.38 5.17
C GLY A 204 -7.63 17.49 5.37
N ALA A 205 -7.74 16.18 5.24
CA ALA A 205 -6.59 15.29 5.33
C ALA A 205 -5.66 15.44 4.11
N GLU A 206 -4.35 15.31 4.36
CA GLU A 206 -3.32 15.30 3.33
C GLU A 206 -2.56 13.98 3.35
N PHE A 207 -2.17 13.52 2.17
CA PHE A 207 -1.41 12.29 2.01
C PHE A 207 -0.23 12.49 1.08
N MET A 208 0.91 11.90 1.45
CA MET A 208 2.08 11.78 0.57
C MET A 208 1.89 10.59 -0.36
N TRP A 209 1.81 10.84 -1.65
CA TRP A 209 1.72 9.84 -2.71
C TRP A 209 3.09 9.60 -3.34
N VAL A 210 3.48 8.33 -3.45
CA VAL A 210 4.83 7.97 -3.87
C VAL A 210 4.78 6.92 -4.98
N VAL A 211 5.60 7.15 -6.01
CA VAL A 211 6.03 6.11 -6.95
C VAL A 211 7.51 5.84 -6.67
N ALA A 212 7.81 4.66 -6.20
CA ALA A 212 9.16 4.26 -5.81
C ALA A 212 9.63 3.05 -6.62
N ARG A 213 10.93 2.94 -6.87
CA ARG A 213 11.55 1.81 -7.56
C ARG A 213 12.56 1.14 -6.64
N LYS A 214 12.54 -0.18 -6.58
CA LYS A 214 13.61 -0.94 -5.95
C LYS A 214 14.91 -0.71 -6.70
N LYS A 215 15.94 -0.20 -6.01
CA LYS A 215 17.28 -0.09 -6.58
C LYS A 215 17.81 -1.46 -6.96
N ASP A 216 18.43 -1.55 -8.11
CA ASP A 216 19.24 -2.73 -8.42
C ASP A 216 20.37 -2.86 -7.42
N SER A 217 20.45 -3.98 -6.73
CA SER A 217 21.71 -4.32 -6.06
C SER A 217 22.78 -4.51 -7.14
N PRO A 218 23.97 -3.91 -7.00
CA PRO A 218 25.03 -4.17 -7.93
C PRO A 218 25.26 -5.69 -7.99
N THR A 219 24.97 -6.27 -9.15
CA THR A 219 25.17 -7.71 -9.37
C THR A 219 26.62 -8.06 -9.08
N LYS A 220 26.87 -9.25 -8.50
CA LYS A 220 28.25 -9.74 -8.23
C LYS A 220 29.18 -9.54 -9.44
N ARG A 221 28.65 -9.63 -10.65
CA ARG A 221 29.37 -9.37 -11.90
C ARG A 221 29.92 -7.94 -12.02
N ASN A 222 29.17 -6.92 -11.56
CA ASN A 222 29.62 -5.53 -11.60
C ASN A 222 30.67 -5.27 -10.51
N VAL A 223 30.59 -5.97 -9.38
CA VAL A 223 31.58 -5.85 -8.30
C VAL A 223 32.89 -6.50 -8.72
N GLU A 224 32.88 -7.65 -9.36
CA GLU A 224 34.09 -8.32 -9.90
C GLU A 224 34.74 -7.47 -10.98
N THR A 225 33.96 -6.83 -11.85
CA THR A 225 34.50 -5.90 -12.88
C THR A 225 35.06 -4.62 -12.26
N MET A 226 34.41 -4.04 -11.22
CA MET A 226 34.90 -2.86 -10.51
C MET A 226 36.16 -3.14 -9.65
N LEU A 227 36.30 -4.37 -9.16
CA LEU A 227 37.43 -4.79 -8.35
C LEU A 227 38.59 -5.38 -9.19
N GLY A 228 38.46 -5.47 -10.53
CA GLY A 228 39.47 -6.00 -11.42
C GLY A 228 39.78 -7.49 -11.20
N LEU A 229 38.82 -8.25 -10.67
CA LEU A 229 38.98 -9.68 -10.33
C LEU A 229 38.41 -10.62 -11.40
N GLY A 230 38.07 -10.10 -12.58
CA GLY A 230 37.64 -10.91 -13.73
C GLY A 230 38.80 -11.02 -14.74
N GLU A 231 39.34 -12.21 -14.92
CA GLU A 231 40.21 -12.54 -16.04
C GLU A 231 39.50 -12.45 -17.38
#